data_267efb1740f56c169f2f87df5801e741
#
_entry.id   267efb1740f56c169f2f87df5801e741
#
_cell.length_a   1.000
_cell.length_b   1.000
_cell.length_c   1.000
_cell.angle_alpha   90.00
_cell.angle_beta   90.00
_cell.angle_gamma   90.00
#
_symmetry.space_group_name_H-M   'P 1'
#
loop_
_entity.id
_entity.type
_entity.pdbx_description
1 polymer ?
#
loop_
_entity_poly.entity_id
_entity_poly.type
_entity_poly.pdbx_seq_one_letter_code
_entity_poly.pdbx_strand_id
1 'polypeptide(L)'
;VSTGDVTIEINDDPTQKITVPAGGKLLQTLAENNLFLSSACGGGGTCAQCRCQVFDGGGSILSTEESHFNNKEKKDFWRLSCQVPVKSDMKITIPEEVFGVKKWETTVRSNDNVATFIKELVLELPEGEDVGFEAGGYVQMEIPPYQADYKDFYIQDEYKSDWDRFEVFNNVSTVKEEVIRAYSMANYPEEKGIMKFNIRIASPPPGMSVPPGEASSYSVSYTHLRAHETA
;
A
#
# COMPACT_ATOMS: atom_id res chain seq x y z
N VAL A 1 -20.40 -16.51 -12.21
CA VAL A 1 -20.12 -15.73 -11.00
C VAL A 1 -20.28 -16.68 -9.84
N SER A 2 -19.21 -17.02 -9.12
CA SER A 2 -19.32 -17.81 -7.90
C SER A 2 -20.06 -16.95 -6.86
N THR A 3 -21.21 -17.41 -6.43
CA THR A 3 -22.02 -16.76 -5.39
C THR A 3 -22.01 -17.67 -4.18
N GLY A 4 -21.42 -17.22 -3.09
CA GLY A 4 -21.34 -17.95 -1.84
C GLY A 4 -20.04 -17.69 -1.11
N ASP A 5 -19.92 -18.20 0.08
CA ASP A 5 -18.70 -18.13 0.87
C ASP A 5 -17.71 -19.20 0.44
N VAL A 6 -16.43 -18.89 0.51
CA VAL A 6 -15.32 -19.80 0.26
C VAL A 6 -14.41 -19.84 1.50
N THR A 7 -13.75 -20.98 1.70
CA THR A 7 -12.82 -21.17 2.81
C THR A 7 -11.38 -21.11 2.29
N ILE A 8 -10.54 -20.31 2.93
CA ILE A 8 -9.10 -20.25 2.67
C ILE A 8 -8.37 -20.85 3.84
N GLU A 9 -7.70 -21.98 3.61
CA GLU A 9 -6.83 -22.66 4.57
C GLU A 9 -5.40 -22.14 4.41
N ILE A 10 -4.78 -21.74 5.53
CA ILE A 10 -3.51 -21.01 5.53
C ILE A 10 -2.45 -21.84 6.26
N ASN A 11 -1.28 -22.01 5.62
CA ASN A 11 -0.08 -22.66 6.17
C ASN A 11 -0.31 -24.11 6.67
N ASP A 12 -1.22 -24.85 6.02
CA ASP A 12 -1.63 -26.21 6.43
C ASP A 12 -2.07 -26.31 7.91
N ASP A 13 -2.45 -25.17 8.52
CA ASP A 13 -2.93 -25.13 9.90
C ASP A 13 -4.47 -25.13 9.89
N PRO A 14 -5.10 -26.21 10.39
CA PRO A 14 -6.57 -26.30 10.42
C PRO A 14 -7.22 -25.26 11.35
N THR A 15 -6.45 -24.59 12.21
CA THR A 15 -6.93 -23.50 13.06
C THR A 15 -6.86 -22.14 12.36
N GLN A 16 -6.08 -22.02 11.28
CA GLN A 16 -5.91 -20.80 10.49
C GLN A 16 -6.74 -20.90 9.20
N LYS A 17 -8.06 -20.82 9.37
CA LYS A 17 -9.01 -20.78 8.26
C LYS A 17 -9.82 -19.50 8.33
N ILE A 18 -9.99 -18.86 7.17
CA ILE A 18 -10.90 -17.74 7.02
C ILE A 18 -12.01 -18.12 6.05
N THR A 19 -13.23 -17.68 6.34
CA THR A 19 -14.38 -17.83 5.44
C THR A 19 -14.78 -16.46 4.94
N VAL A 20 -14.79 -16.29 3.64
CA VAL A 20 -14.95 -15.01 2.96
C VAL A 20 -15.92 -15.13 1.78
N PRO A 21 -16.61 -14.05 1.38
CA PRO A 21 -17.41 -14.06 0.17
C PRO A 21 -16.54 -14.33 -1.06
N ALA A 22 -17.03 -15.15 -2.00
CA ALA A 22 -16.34 -15.34 -3.26
C ALA A 22 -16.35 -14.05 -4.07
N GLY A 23 -15.19 -13.67 -4.60
CA GLY A 23 -14.96 -12.46 -5.39
C GLY A 23 -13.66 -11.77 -4.99
N GLY A 24 -13.32 -10.70 -5.70
CA GLY A 24 -12.12 -9.94 -5.38
C GLY A 24 -10.80 -10.67 -5.69
N LYS A 25 -9.73 -10.11 -5.16
CA LYS A 25 -8.36 -10.64 -5.28
C LYS A 25 -7.87 -11.11 -3.92
N LEU A 26 -7.05 -12.17 -3.93
CA LEU A 26 -6.54 -12.79 -2.70
C LEU A 26 -5.79 -11.78 -1.80
N LEU A 27 -4.99 -10.88 -2.38
CA LEU A 27 -4.27 -9.86 -1.62
C LEU A 27 -5.22 -8.99 -0.77
N GLN A 28 -6.27 -8.46 -1.40
CA GLN A 28 -7.26 -7.63 -0.71
C GLN A 28 -8.07 -8.43 0.31
N THR A 29 -8.51 -9.63 -0.07
CA THR A 29 -9.26 -10.52 0.82
C THR A 29 -8.47 -10.86 2.08
N LEU A 30 -7.16 -11.11 1.96
CA LEU A 30 -6.27 -11.34 3.10
C LEU A 30 -6.14 -10.08 3.97
N ALA A 31 -5.96 -8.91 3.36
CA ALA A 31 -5.87 -7.64 4.09
C ALA A 31 -7.14 -7.32 4.88
N GLU A 32 -8.32 -7.56 4.31
CA GLU A 32 -9.62 -7.43 4.99
C GLU A 32 -9.77 -8.37 6.21
N ASN A 33 -8.95 -9.42 6.27
CA ASN A 33 -8.87 -10.36 7.39
C ASN A 33 -7.60 -10.17 8.25
N ASN A 34 -7.01 -8.99 8.23
CA ASN A 34 -5.80 -8.62 9.00
C ASN A 34 -4.56 -9.44 8.66
N LEU A 35 -4.45 -9.95 7.44
CA LEU A 35 -3.29 -10.67 6.91
C LEU A 35 -2.66 -9.84 5.79
N PHE A 36 -1.65 -9.04 6.13
CA PHE A 36 -1.11 -8.02 5.25
C PHE A 36 0.17 -8.49 4.53
N LEU A 37 0.03 -8.91 3.28
CA LEU A 37 1.19 -9.20 2.42
C LEU A 37 1.76 -7.89 1.85
N SER A 38 3.08 -7.83 1.73
CA SER A 38 3.78 -6.70 1.13
C SER A 38 3.29 -6.41 -0.28
N SER A 39 3.03 -5.16 -0.61
CA SER A 39 2.62 -4.74 -1.96
C SER A 39 2.98 -3.29 -2.26
N ALA A 40 4.18 -3.04 -2.78
CA ALA A 40 4.61 -1.68 -3.14
C ALA A 40 3.84 -1.09 -4.34
N CYS A 41 3.36 -1.93 -5.27
CA CYS A 41 2.60 -1.49 -6.45
C CYS A 41 1.09 -1.37 -6.20
N GLY A 42 0.61 -1.64 -4.98
CA GLY A 42 -0.81 -1.61 -4.64
C GLY A 42 -1.68 -2.57 -5.44
N GLY A 43 -1.17 -3.77 -5.72
CA GLY A 43 -1.92 -4.81 -6.41
C GLY A 43 -1.81 -4.81 -7.93
N GLY A 44 -0.97 -3.94 -8.51
CA GLY A 44 -0.78 -3.85 -9.97
C GLY A 44 0.01 -4.99 -10.61
N GLY A 45 0.52 -5.94 -9.83
CA GLY A 45 1.25 -7.12 -10.35
C GLY A 45 2.68 -6.83 -10.81
N THR A 46 3.26 -5.67 -10.50
CA THR A 46 4.57 -5.24 -11.03
C THR A 46 5.74 -5.35 -10.04
N CYS A 47 5.50 -5.26 -8.73
CA CYS A 47 6.58 -5.30 -7.73
C CYS A 47 6.96 -6.70 -7.27
N ALA A 48 6.12 -7.68 -7.53
CA ALA A 48 6.28 -9.08 -7.11
C ALA A 48 6.51 -9.31 -5.60
N GLN A 49 6.09 -8.37 -4.75
CA GLN A 49 6.26 -8.50 -3.29
C GLN A 49 5.16 -9.32 -2.63
N CYS A 50 3.94 -9.34 -3.18
CA CYS A 50 2.80 -10.08 -2.66
C CYS A 50 2.84 -11.58 -3.00
N ARG A 51 4.03 -12.19 -2.89
CA ARG A 51 4.27 -13.59 -3.23
C ARG A 51 3.66 -14.51 -2.16
N CYS A 52 2.96 -15.52 -2.60
CA CYS A 52 2.45 -16.61 -1.75
C CYS A 52 2.44 -17.91 -2.56
N GLN A 53 2.33 -19.04 -1.90
CA GLN A 53 2.07 -20.29 -2.59
C GLN A 53 0.58 -20.58 -2.56
N VAL A 54 0.02 -20.99 -3.70
CA VAL A 54 -1.41 -21.32 -3.83
C VAL A 54 -1.51 -22.72 -4.38
N PHE A 55 -1.72 -23.70 -3.49
CA PHE A 55 -1.74 -25.12 -3.84
C PHE A 55 -3.07 -25.55 -4.46
N ASP A 56 -4.17 -24.90 -4.06
CA ASP A 56 -5.50 -25.18 -4.57
C ASP A 56 -6.34 -23.89 -4.68
N GLY A 57 -7.30 -23.88 -5.59
CA GLY A 57 -8.26 -22.80 -5.77
C GLY A 57 -7.75 -21.55 -6.52
N GLY A 58 -6.44 -21.47 -6.82
CA GLY A 58 -5.80 -20.30 -7.44
C GLY A 58 -5.99 -20.15 -8.95
N GLY A 59 -6.48 -21.19 -9.62
CA GLY A 59 -6.55 -21.24 -11.08
C GLY A 59 -5.17 -21.22 -11.75
N SER A 60 -5.13 -21.00 -13.06
CA SER A 60 -3.87 -20.96 -13.82
C SER A 60 -3.09 -19.68 -13.54
N ILE A 61 -1.75 -19.77 -13.63
CA ILE A 61 -0.87 -18.59 -13.58
C ILE A 61 -1.21 -17.65 -14.73
N LEU A 62 -1.25 -16.36 -14.46
CA LEU A 62 -1.56 -15.34 -15.46
C LEU A 62 -0.29 -14.84 -16.16
N SER A 63 -0.43 -14.36 -17.39
CA SER A 63 0.69 -13.79 -18.16
C SER A 63 1.38 -12.63 -17.42
N THR A 64 0.64 -11.88 -16.63
CA THR A 64 1.17 -10.81 -15.75
C THR A 64 2.05 -11.33 -14.62
N GLU A 65 1.91 -12.59 -14.23
CA GLU A 65 2.70 -13.24 -13.18
C GLU A 65 3.91 -14.00 -13.75
N GLU A 66 3.81 -14.47 -14.98
CA GLU A 66 4.81 -15.39 -15.57
C GLU A 66 6.23 -14.87 -15.57
N SER A 67 6.42 -13.56 -15.78
CA SER A 67 7.73 -12.91 -15.79
C SER A 67 8.41 -12.83 -14.42
N HIS A 68 7.65 -12.99 -13.35
CA HIS A 68 8.12 -12.86 -11.97
C HIS A 68 8.56 -14.20 -11.35
N PHE A 69 8.29 -15.30 -12.02
CA PHE A 69 8.58 -16.64 -11.49
C PHE A 69 9.37 -17.49 -12.48
N ASN A 70 10.42 -18.14 -12.01
CA ASN A 70 11.14 -19.14 -12.75
C ASN A 70 10.34 -20.46 -12.81
N ASN A 71 10.80 -21.42 -13.62
CA ASN A 71 10.10 -22.69 -13.82
C ASN A 71 10.00 -23.56 -12.56
N LYS A 72 10.93 -23.42 -11.61
CA LYS A 72 10.86 -24.11 -10.32
C LYS A 72 9.79 -23.51 -9.45
N GLU A 73 9.77 -22.18 -9.30
CA GLU A 73 8.77 -21.47 -8.52
C GLU A 73 7.34 -21.71 -9.04
N LYS A 74 7.16 -21.75 -10.37
CA LYS A 74 5.86 -22.10 -10.98
C LYS A 74 5.40 -23.52 -10.60
N LYS A 75 6.33 -24.47 -10.55
CA LYS A 75 6.04 -25.85 -10.11
C LYS A 75 5.79 -25.95 -8.61
N ASP A 76 6.40 -25.07 -7.82
CA ASP A 76 6.24 -24.95 -6.38
C ASP A 76 5.03 -24.06 -6.01
N PHE A 77 4.10 -23.82 -6.97
CA PHE A 77 2.83 -23.11 -6.78
C PHE A 77 2.94 -21.64 -6.35
N TRP A 78 4.08 -20.99 -6.62
CA TRP A 78 4.23 -19.56 -6.34
C TRP A 78 3.33 -18.71 -7.24
N ARG A 79 2.64 -17.75 -6.61
CA ARG A 79 1.71 -16.83 -7.26
C ARG A 79 1.89 -15.40 -6.70
N LEU A 80 1.37 -14.42 -7.40
CA LEU A 80 1.17 -13.08 -6.86
C LEU A 80 -0.26 -12.98 -6.33
N SER A 81 -0.43 -12.83 -5.01
CA SER A 81 -1.76 -12.79 -4.39
C SER A 81 -2.68 -11.70 -4.98
N CYS A 82 -2.11 -10.58 -5.43
CA CYS A 82 -2.84 -9.52 -6.12
C CYS A 82 -3.40 -9.92 -7.49
N GLN A 83 -2.94 -11.03 -8.08
CA GLN A 83 -3.42 -11.52 -9.36
C GLN A 83 -4.35 -12.74 -9.22
N VAL A 84 -4.35 -13.38 -8.06
CA VAL A 84 -5.18 -14.56 -7.78
C VAL A 84 -6.61 -14.18 -7.44
N PRO A 85 -7.63 -14.60 -8.23
CA PRO A 85 -9.03 -14.36 -7.88
C PRO A 85 -9.53 -15.37 -6.85
N VAL A 86 -10.31 -14.91 -5.88
CA VAL A 86 -10.96 -15.75 -4.86
C VAL A 86 -12.31 -16.24 -5.42
N LYS A 87 -12.37 -17.48 -5.92
CA LYS A 87 -13.55 -18.04 -6.58
C LYS A 87 -14.06 -19.35 -6.00
N SER A 88 -13.23 -20.07 -5.29
CA SER A 88 -13.50 -21.38 -4.69
C SER A 88 -12.66 -21.51 -3.42
N ASP A 89 -12.86 -22.58 -2.68
CA ASP A 89 -12.01 -22.92 -1.55
C ASP A 89 -10.54 -22.96 -1.98
N MET A 90 -9.66 -22.51 -1.09
CA MET A 90 -8.23 -22.32 -1.40
C MET A 90 -7.37 -22.95 -0.30
N LYS A 91 -6.17 -23.41 -0.72
CA LYS A 91 -5.07 -23.75 0.18
C LYS A 91 -3.86 -22.91 -0.17
N ILE A 92 -3.39 -22.11 0.79
CA ILE A 92 -2.29 -21.18 0.58
C ILE A 92 -1.23 -21.30 1.66
N THR A 93 -0.01 -20.91 1.32
CA THR A 93 1.06 -20.62 2.30
C THR A 93 1.52 -19.17 2.11
N ILE A 94 1.52 -18.44 3.22
CA ILE A 94 1.99 -17.06 3.33
C ILE A 94 3.13 -16.98 4.34
N PRO A 95 4.03 -15.98 4.25
CA PRO A 95 5.11 -15.77 5.21
C PRO A 95 4.59 -15.62 6.65
N GLU A 96 5.30 -16.17 7.62
CA GLU A 96 4.89 -16.11 9.04
C GLU A 96 4.87 -14.68 9.59
N GLU A 97 5.71 -13.80 9.05
CA GLU A 97 5.80 -12.40 9.41
C GLU A 97 4.47 -11.64 9.22
N VAL A 98 3.63 -12.12 8.31
CA VAL A 98 2.30 -11.56 8.04
C VAL A 98 1.38 -11.60 9.29
N PHE A 99 1.55 -12.57 10.16
CA PHE A 99 0.73 -12.73 11.38
C PHE A 99 1.13 -11.77 12.51
N GLY A 100 2.27 -11.11 12.41
CA GLY A 100 2.78 -10.16 13.41
C GLY A 100 2.57 -8.70 13.06
N VAL A 101 1.94 -8.41 11.92
CA VAL A 101 1.73 -7.04 11.45
C VAL A 101 0.74 -6.29 12.35
N LYS A 102 1.13 -5.10 12.80
CA LYS A 102 0.29 -4.16 13.52
C LYS A 102 -0.21 -3.07 12.60
N LYS A 103 -1.40 -2.57 12.88
CA LYS A 103 -1.99 -1.40 12.24
C LYS A 103 -2.16 -0.29 13.27
N TRP A 104 -1.75 0.92 12.93
CA TRP A 104 -1.92 2.10 13.77
C TRP A 104 -2.73 3.19 13.07
N GLU A 105 -3.54 3.86 13.84
CA GLU A 105 -4.05 5.18 13.49
C GLU A 105 -3.03 6.21 13.97
N THR A 106 -2.51 7.02 13.06
CA THR A 106 -1.48 8.00 13.37
C THR A 106 -2.00 9.42 13.19
N THR A 107 -1.30 10.39 13.79
CA THR A 107 -1.61 11.80 13.65
C THR A 107 -0.49 12.50 12.89
N VAL A 108 -0.85 13.33 11.90
CA VAL A 108 0.14 14.16 11.20
C VAL A 108 0.70 15.20 12.18
N ARG A 109 2.00 15.10 12.46
CA ARG A 109 2.74 16.05 13.27
C ARG A 109 3.22 17.23 12.45
N SER A 110 3.79 16.95 11.27
CA SER A 110 4.23 17.97 10.31
C SER A 110 4.23 17.41 8.90
N ASN A 111 4.13 18.31 7.92
CA ASN A 111 4.15 17.97 6.50
C ASN A 111 4.74 19.15 5.72
N ASP A 112 6.07 19.28 5.76
CA ASP A 112 6.79 20.43 5.27
C ASP A 112 7.59 20.11 4.02
N ASN A 113 7.76 21.09 3.13
CA ASN A 113 8.62 20.91 1.97
C ASN A 113 10.09 20.78 2.40
N VAL A 114 10.77 19.77 1.92
CA VAL A 114 12.24 19.59 2.00
C VAL A 114 12.91 19.78 0.65
N ALA A 115 12.10 19.82 -0.42
CA ALA A 115 12.49 20.22 -1.76
C ALA A 115 11.23 20.64 -2.54
N THR A 116 11.41 21.22 -3.73
CA THR A 116 10.32 21.77 -4.56
C THR A 116 9.12 20.83 -4.68
N PHE A 117 9.35 19.54 -4.90
CA PHE A 117 8.29 18.54 -5.09
C PHE A 117 8.36 17.39 -4.09
N ILE A 118 9.05 17.58 -2.96
CA ILE A 118 9.17 16.57 -1.91
C ILE A 118 8.78 17.18 -0.57
N LYS A 119 7.89 16.51 0.14
CA LYS A 119 7.56 16.85 1.52
C LYS A 119 8.07 15.78 2.48
N GLU A 120 8.54 16.22 3.64
CA GLU A 120 8.74 15.36 4.80
C GLU A 120 7.42 15.29 5.56
N LEU A 121 6.80 14.13 5.53
CA LEU A 121 5.63 13.81 6.34
C LEU A 121 6.12 13.15 7.63
N VAL A 122 5.77 13.73 8.77
CA VAL A 122 6.03 13.17 10.09
C VAL A 122 4.72 12.78 10.73
N LEU A 123 4.61 11.52 11.08
CA LEU A 123 3.44 10.92 11.74
C LEU A 123 3.78 10.56 13.18
N GLU A 124 2.87 10.86 14.10
CA GLU A 124 2.95 10.44 15.49
C GLU A 124 2.16 9.15 15.69
N LEU A 125 2.80 8.18 16.32
CA LEU A 125 2.16 6.96 16.79
C LEU A 125 1.32 7.24 18.05
N PRO A 126 0.34 6.39 18.37
CA PRO A 126 -0.35 6.44 19.66
C PRO A 126 0.64 6.38 20.83
N GLU A 127 0.27 6.97 21.97
CA GLU A 127 1.12 7.04 23.16
C GLU A 127 1.58 5.64 23.61
N GLY A 128 2.89 5.47 23.76
CA GLY A 128 3.51 4.20 24.18
C GLY A 128 3.72 3.19 23.04
N GLU A 129 3.28 3.50 21.82
CA GLU A 129 3.55 2.67 20.64
C GLU A 129 4.86 3.06 19.96
N ASP A 130 5.48 2.08 19.32
CA ASP A 130 6.68 2.26 18.52
C ASP A 130 6.74 1.24 17.38
N VAL A 131 7.31 1.65 16.26
CA VAL A 131 7.62 0.74 15.14
C VAL A 131 9.03 0.23 15.30
N GLY A 132 9.16 -1.06 15.60
CA GLY A 132 10.46 -1.73 15.58
C GLY A 132 10.86 -2.04 14.15
N PHE A 133 11.70 -1.20 13.54
CA PHE A 133 12.19 -1.43 12.18
C PHE A 133 13.71 -1.34 12.11
N GLU A 134 14.27 -1.90 11.05
CA GLU A 134 15.69 -1.76 10.69
C GLU A 134 15.82 -0.72 9.57
N ALA A 135 17.04 -0.17 9.42
CA ALA A 135 17.32 0.77 8.34
C ALA A 135 16.94 0.19 6.97
N GLY A 136 16.15 0.93 6.21
CA GLY A 136 15.56 0.47 4.95
C GLY A 136 14.17 -0.17 5.10
N GLY A 137 13.66 -0.25 6.32
CA GLY A 137 12.28 -0.66 6.58
C GLY A 137 11.26 0.25 5.90
N TYR A 138 10.07 -0.28 5.69
CA TYR A 138 8.95 0.45 5.10
C TYR A 138 7.64 0.10 5.80
N VAL A 139 6.65 0.95 5.64
CA VAL A 139 5.27 0.70 6.06
C VAL A 139 4.34 0.70 4.86
N GLN A 140 3.19 0.08 5.00
CA GLN A 140 2.09 0.20 4.05
C GLN A 140 1.12 1.25 4.56
N MET A 141 0.93 2.33 3.78
CA MET A 141 -0.08 3.34 4.07
C MET A 141 -1.38 2.99 3.39
N GLU A 142 -2.46 2.95 4.15
CA GLU A 142 -3.82 2.84 3.63
C GLU A 142 -4.34 4.24 3.33
N ILE A 143 -4.72 4.45 2.09
CA ILE A 143 -5.25 5.71 1.58
C ILE A 143 -6.75 5.52 1.37
N PRO A 144 -7.61 6.15 2.17
CA PRO A 144 -9.05 6.03 2.02
C PRO A 144 -9.53 6.74 0.74
N PRO A 145 -10.77 6.51 0.31
CA PRO A 145 -11.38 7.33 -0.73
C PRO A 145 -11.32 8.82 -0.38
N TYR A 146 -10.85 9.64 -1.31
CA TYR A 146 -10.71 11.09 -1.12
C TYR A 146 -10.77 11.87 -2.43
N GLN A 147 -10.94 13.17 -2.33
CA GLN A 147 -10.71 14.14 -3.40
C GLN A 147 -9.90 15.31 -2.83
N ALA A 148 -8.84 15.71 -3.52
CA ALA A 148 -8.01 16.83 -3.15
C ALA A 148 -7.68 17.69 -4.37
N ASP A 149 -7.93 18.99 -4.27
CA ASP A 149 -7.49 19.99 -5.23
C ASP A 149 -6.10 20.50 -4.81
N TYR A 150 -5.13 20.49 -5.71
CA TYR A 150 -3.77 20.89 -5.40
C TYR A 150 -3.64 22.38 -5.07
N LYS A 151 -4.63 23.19 -5.42
CA LYS A 151 -4.72 24.60 -5.00
C LYS A 151 -4.84 24.77 -3.50
N ASP A 152 -5.38 23.76 -2.83
CA ASP A 152 -5.56 23.76 -1.37
C ASP A 152 -4.32 23.27 -0.61
N PHE A 153 -3.28 22.79 -1.32
CA PHE A 153 -2.08 22.31 -0.69
C PHE A 153 -1.25 23.45 -0.11
N TYR A 154 -0.86 23.28 1.14
CA TYR A 154 0.10 24.19 1.74
C TYR A 154 1.49 23.92 1.18
N ILE A 155 2.02 24.88 0.41
CA ILE A 155 3.37 24.86 -0.16
C ILE A 155 4.11 26.09 0.34
N GLN A 156 5.32 25.89 0.83
CA GLN A 156 6.16 27.00 1.30
C GLN A 156 6.47 27.97 0.16
N ASP A 157 6.53 29.27 0.50
CA ASP A 157 6.57 30.35 -0.51
C ASP A 157 7.76 30.22 -1.48
N GLU A 158 8.89 29.73 -1.01
CA GLU A 158 10.09 29.54 -1.83
C GLU A 158 9.90 28.53 -2.98
N TYR A 159 8.93 27.61 -2.87
CA TYR A 159 8.66 26.57 -3.88
C TYR A 159 7.46 26.87 -4.77
N LYS A 160 6.62 27.85 -4.41
CA LYS A 160 5.37 28.15 -5.15
C LYS A 160 5.61 28.50 -6.61
N SER A 161 6.67 29.28 -6.90
CA SER A 161 6.99 29.69 -8.27
C SER A 161 7.25 28.51 -9.22
N ASP A 162 7.87 27.46 -8.72
CA ASP A 162 8.08 26.23 -9.51
C ASP A 162 6.77 25.44 -9.66
N TRP A 163 5.93 25.39 -8.63
CA TRP A 163 4.62 24.75 -8.71
C TRP A 163 3.72 25.45 -9.74
N ASP A 164 3.75 26.77 -9.82
CA ASP A 164 3.06 27.55 -10.88
C ASP A 164 3.68 27.26 -12.25
N ARG A 165 5.01 27.33 -12.37
CA ARG A 165 5.73 27.10 -13.62
C ARG A 165 5.46 25.74 -14.25
N PHE A 166 5.34 24.69 -13.41
CA PHE A 166 5.06 23.33 -13.86
C PHE A 166 3.57 22.98 -13.82
N GLU A 167 2.71 23.96 -13.61
CA GLU A 167 1.25 23.82 -13.58
C GLU A 167 0.74 22.79 -12.56
N VAL A 168 1.51 22.54 -11.48
CA VAL A 168 1.21 21.51 -10.51
C VAL A 168 -0.09 21.79 -9.75
N PHE A 169 -0.38 23.07 -9.46
CA PHE A 169 -1.61 23.51 -8.81
C PHE A 169 -2.89 23.23 -9.63
N ASN A 170 -2.77 22.96 -10.93
CA ASN A 170 -3.94 22.70 -11.79
C ASN A 170 -4.48 21.26 -11.67
N ASN A 171 -3.88 20.45 -10.81
CA ASN A 171 -4.26 19.05 -10.67
C ASN A 171 -5.34 18.86 -9.60
N VAL A 172 -6.17 17.83 -9.81
CA VAL A 172 -7.12 17.29 -8.82
C VAL A 172 -6.89 15.79 -8.74
N SER A 173 -6.67 15.30 -7.54
CA SER A 173 -6.58 13.86 -7.28
C SER A 173 -7.91 13.35 -6.74
N THR A 174 -8.43 12.27 -7.30
CA THR A 174 -9.67 11.63 -6.85
C THR A 174 -9.44 10.13 -6.75
N VAL A 175 -9.63 9.59 -5.57
CA VAL A 175 -9.55 8.16 -5.26
C VAL A 175 -10.91 7.70 -4.78
N LYS A 176 -11.49 6.70 -5.45
CA LYS A 176 -12.85 6.21 -5.18
C LYS A 176 -12.89 4.98 -4.27
N GLU A 177 -11.81 4.23 -4.25
CA GLU A 177 -11.66 3.01 -3.47
C GLU A 177 -10.35 3.11 -2.70
N GLU A 178 -10.28 2.45 -1.54
CA GLU A 178 -9.06 2.41 -0.75
C GLU A 178 -7.87 1.88 -1.58
N VAL A 179 -6.73 2.53 -1.45
CA VAL A 179 -5.47 2.08 -2.05
C VAL A 179 -4.39 1.95 -0.99
N ILE A 180 -3.55 0.93 -1.12
CA ILE A 180 -2.43 0.68 -0.21
C ILE A 180 -1.13 0.92 -0.98
N ARG A 181 -0.20 1.67 -0.38
CA ARG A 181 1.13 1.92 -0.96
C ARG A 181 2.22 1.80 0.11
N ALA A 182 3.33 1.19 -0.28
CA ALA A 182 4.51 1.10 0.58
C ALA A 182 5.35 2.38 0.49
N TYR A 183 5.76 2.88 1.66
CA TYR A 183 6.69 4.00 1.81
C TYR A 183 7.84 3.62 2.73
N SER A 184 9.06 3.85 2.26
CA SER A 184 10.26 3.62 3.07
C SER A 184 10.37 4.64 4.19
N MET A 185 10.76 4.17 5.37
CA MET A 185 11.02 5.02 6.53
C MET A 185 12.22 5.96 6.25
N ALA A 186 12.05 7.22 6.56
CA ALA A 186 13.08 8.25 6.42
C ALA A 186 13.75 8.61 7.75
N ASN A 187 13.17 8.24 8.89
CA ASN A 187 13.80 8.36 10.20
C ASN A 187 14.74 7.15 10.45
N TYR A 188 15.63 7.29 11.42
CA TYR A 188 16.43 6.16 11.89
C TYR A 188 15.73 5.45 13.07
N PRO A 189 16.06 4.18 13.33
CA PRO A 189 15.30 3.34 14.26
C PRO A 189 15.26 3.83 15.72
N GLU A 190 16.17 4.71 16.12
CA GLU A 190 16.22 5.30 17.46
C GLU A 190 15.26 6.46 17.66
N GLU A 191 14.71 7.05 16.59
CA GLU A 191 13.64 8.06 16.67
C GLU A 191 12.32 7.37 16.98
N LYS A 192 11.96 7.33 18.26
CA LYS A 192 10.81 6.58 18.75
C LYS A 192 9.51 7.38 18.73
N GLY A 193 8.37 6.65 18.62
CA GLY A 193 7.04 7.23 18.65
C GLY A 193 6.64 8.01 17.40
N ILE A 194 7.49 8.03 16.38
CA ILE A 194 7.23 8.72 15.12
C ILE A 194 7.64 7.88 13.90
N MET A 195 7.03 8.20 12.77
CA MET A 195 7.45 7.74 11.45
C MET A 195 7.64 8.93 10.52
N LYS A 196 8.74 8.97 9.78
CA LYS A 196 9.04 10.02 8.79
C LYS A 196 9.12 9.45 7.39
N PHE A 197 8.62 10.21 6.44
CA PHE A 197 8.60 9.84 5.03
C PHE A 197 8.95 11.02 4.16
N ASN A 198 9.88 10.85 3.22
CA ASN A 198 10.14 11.82 2.17
C ASN A 198 9.27 11.47 0.95
N ILE A 199 8.17 12.18 0.78
CA ILE A 199 7.16 11.89 -0.23
C ILE A 199 7.30 12.85 -1.39
N ARG A 200 7.71 12.31 -2.55
CA ARG A 200 7.69 13.05 -3.80
C ARG A 200 6.26 13.08 -4.34
N ILE A 201 5.75 14.29 -4.64
CA ILE A 201 4.47 14.43 -5.32
C ILE A 201 4.57 13.88 -6.75
N ALA A 202 3.70 12.95 -7.09
CA ALA A 202 3.61 12.37 -8.43
C ALA A 202 2.59 13.16 -9.25
N SER A 203 2.95 14.39 -9.64
CA SER A 203 2.14 15.21 -10.52
C SER A 203 2.33 14.78 -11.98
N PRO A 204 1.27 14.88 -12.84
CA PRO A 204 1.41 14.72 -14.27
C PRO A 204 2.41 15.72 -14.85
N PRO A 205 3.20 15.35 -15.87
CA PRO A 205 3.97 16.32 -16.62
C PRO A 205 3.03 17.33 -17.29
N PRO A 206 3.45 18.60 -17.46
CA PRO A 206 2.65 19.62 -18.14
C PRO A 206 2.13 19.14 -19.51
N GLY A 207 0.85 19.37 -19.76
CA GLY A 207 0.19 18.98 -21.02
C GLY A 207 -0.15 17.49 -21.16
N MET A 208 0.12 16.66 -20.17
CA MET A 208 -0.28 15.26 -20.16
C MET A 208 -1.59 15.05 -19.40
N SER A 209 -2.52 14.30 -20.01
CA SER A 209 -3.79 13.89 -19.38
C SER A 209 -3.65 12.54 -18.69
N VAL A 210 -2.82 12.46 -17.66
CA VAL A 210 -2.72 11.30 -16.78
C VAL A 210 -3.11 11.71 -15.36
N PRO A 211 -3.71 10.85 -14.55
CA PRO A 211 -4.07 11.21 -13.19
C PRO A 211 -2.82 11.43 -12.32
N PRO A 212 -2.90 12.33 -11.32
CA PRO A 212 -1.87 12.44 -10.28
C PRO A 212 -1.75 11.14 -9.47
N GLY A 213 -0.59 10.96 -8.82
CA GLY A 213 -0.36 9.80 -7.96
C GLY A 213 -1.29 9.81 -6.75
N GLU A 214 -2.06 8.75 -6.59
CA GLU A 214 -3.11 8.61 -5.57
C GLU A 214 -2.59 8.80 -4.14
N ALA A 215 -1.62 7.99 -3.73
CA ALA A 215 -1.10 8.04 -2.36
C ALA A 215 -0.25 9.28 -2.10
N SER A 216 0.59 9.70 -3.04
CA SER A 216 1.41 10.89 -2.86
C SER A 216 0.57 12.16 -2.75
N SER A 217 -0.51 12.27 -3.52
CA SER A 217 -1.45 13.41 -3.42
C SER A 217 -2.11 13.44 -2.05
N TYR A 218 -2.60 12.30 -1.56
CA TYR A 218 -3.18 12.20 -0.23
C TYR A 218 -2.17 12.62 0.84
N SER A 219 -1.00 11.98 0.86
CA SER A 219 0.02 12.21 1.89
C SER A 219 0.56 13.64 1.91
N VAL A 220 0.58 14.32 0.76
CA VAL A 220 1.06 15.72 0.63
C VAL A 220 -0.04 16.74 0.95
N SER A 221 -1.33 16.38 0.78
CA SER A 221 -2.46 17.31 0.90
C SER A 221 -2.74 17.75 2.34
N TYR A 222 -2.38 16.95 3.33
CA TYR A 222 -2.87 17.12 4.68
C TYR A 222 -1.84 17.70 5.65
N THR A 223 -2.26 18.74 6.37
CA THR A 223 -1.53 19.30 7.51
C THR A 223 -2.05 18.76 8.85
N HIS A 224 -3.28 18.16 8.88
CA HIS A 224 -3.92 17.69 10.13
C HIS A 224 -4.93 16.55 9.87
N LEU A 225 -4.49 15.36 9.48
CA LEU A 225 -5.41 14.22 9.39
C LEU A 225 -4.85 12.94 10.00
N ARG A 226 -5.78 12.07 10.42
CA ARG A 226 -5.46 10.72 10.85
C ARG A 226 -5.08 9.89 9.63
N ALA A 227 -3.88 9.35 9.62
CA ALA A 227 -3.47 8.34 8.65
C ALA A 227 -3.67 6.95 9.27
N HIS A 228 -4.19 6.02 8.47
CA HIS A 228 -4.23 4.61 8.84
C HIS A 228 -3.02 3.93 8.20
N GLU A 229 -2.21 3.27 8.98
CA GLU A 229 -0.96 2.65 8.52
C GLU A 229 -0.84 1.21 8.97
N THR A 230 -0.19 0.42 8.13
CA THR A 230 0.12 -0.99 8.39
C THR A 230 1.62 -1.18 8.23
N ALA A 231 2.31 -1.60 9.25
CA ALA A 231 3.74 -1.94 9.22
C ALA A 231 3.96 -3.44 9.09
#